data_32a4840de06f96bb9ec827b1c3530d43
#
_entry.id   32a4840de06f96bb9ec827b1c3530d43
#
_cell.length_a   1.000
_cell.length_b   1.000
_cell.length_c   1.000
_cell.angle_alpha   90.00
_cell.angle_beta   90.00
_cell.angle_gamma   90.00
#
_symmetry.space_group_name_H-M   'P 1'
#
loop_
_entity.id
_entity.type
_entity.pdbx_description
1 polymer ?
#
loop_
_entity_poly.entity_id
_entity_poly.type
_entity_poly.pdbx_seq_one_letter_code
_entity_poly.pdbx_strand_id
1 'polypeptide(L)'
;NQTINWQSEASHRQHFRNMNSINSSRPDSDLVAVLSYQAQLNPDGLAYIFLSDGENQEQSINYGQLEAQAKAIAAELQKLGMQGERALLLYPAGLDYITAFFGCLYAGVIAVPAYPPSRHHLHRLKAIIHDATPSVVLTTEELRERLHKNHDKTWEYDGLTWLATNALADSNCDAWISYKVETENLAFLQYTSG
;
A
#
# COMPACT_ATOMS: atom_id res chain seq x y z
N ASN A 1 23.10 -30.23 19.90
CA ASN A 1 22.30 -29.69 21.00
C ASN A 1 22.33 -28.16 20.92
N GLN A 2 21.39 -27.59 20.13
CA GLN A 2 21.12 -26.15 20.16
C GLN A 2 20.00 -25.92 21.19
N THR A 3 20.33 -25.22 22.25
CA THR A 3 19.38 -24.81 23.28
C THR A 3 18.60 -23.63 22.74
N ILE A 4 17.33 -23.83 22.42
CA ILE A 4 16.41 -22.76 22.00
C ILE A 4 16.21 -21.81 23.19
N ASN A 5 16.52 -20.54 23.01
CA ASN A 5 16.43 -19.52 24.05
C ASN A 5 14.96 -19.07 24.23
N TRP A 6 14.26 -19.63 25.18
CA TRP A 6 12.85 -19.35 25.51
C TRP A 6 12.58 -17.94 26.07
N GLN A 7 13.60 -17.13 26.31
CA GLN A 7 13.41 -15.78 26.83
C GLN A 7 12.90 -14.79 25.79
N SER A 8 13.15 -15.02 24.49
CA SER A 8 12.64 -14.18 23.41
C SER A 8 11.13 -14.36 23.17
N GLU A 9 10.61 -15.59 23.32
CA GLU A 9 9.19 -15.87 23.17
C GLU A 9 8.34 -15.28 24.30
N ALA A 10 8.87 -15.21 25.51
CA ALA A 10 8.15 -14.62 26.65
C ALA A 10 7.96 -13.10 26.46
N SER A 11 8.94 -12.40 25.90
CA SER A 11 8.85 -10.99 25.57
C SER A 11 7.80 -10.70 24.49
N HIS A 12 7.75 -11.53 23.44
CA HIS A 12 6.72 -11.40 22.39
C HIS A 12 5.31 -11.68 22.93
N ARG A 13 5.12 -12.70 23.76
CA ARG A 13 3.83 -13.02 24.38
C ARG A 13 3.35 -11.95 25.36
N GLN A 14 4.28 -11.27 26.04
CA GLN A 14 3.95 -10.17 26.94
C GLN A 14 3.52 -8.93 26.15
N HIS A 15 4.13 -8.69 25.00
CA HIS A 15 3.73 -7.60 24.08
C HIS A 15 2.31 -7.81 23.53
N PHE A 16 1.97 -9.05 23.11
CA PHE A 16 0.61 -9.39 22.67
C PHE A 16 -0.42 -9.32 23.80
N ARG A 17 -0.06 -9.63 25.06
CA ARG A 17 -0.99 -9.52 26.20
C ARG A 17 -1.30 -8.06 26.56
N ASN A 18 -0.33 -7.17 26.44
CA ASN A 18 -0.56 -5.74 26.69
C ASN A 18 -1.45 -5.09 25.60
N MET A 19 -1.44 -5.59 24.36
CA MET A 19 -2.35 -5.12 23.32
C MET A 19 -3.82 -5.43 23.60
N ASN A 20 -4.12 -6.49 24.35
CA ASN A 20 -5.51 -6.87 24.71
C ASN A 20 -6.09 -6.08 25.89
N SER A 21 -5.30 -5.28 26.61
CA SER A 21 -5.79 -4.47 27.75
C SER A 21 -6.19 -3.03 27.38
N ILE A 22 -6.00 -2.61 26.11
CA ILE A 22 -6.38 -1.28 25.60
C ILE A 22 -7.72 -1.36 24.86
N ASN A 23 -8.72 -1.95 25.48
CA ASN A 23 -9.97 -2.33 24.79
C ASN A 23 -11.13 -1.34 25.05
N SER A 24 -10.91 -0.04 25.19
CA SER A 24 -12.02 0.88 25.44
C SER A 24 -12.25 2.00 24.42
N SER A 25 -11.49 2.07 23.32
CA SER A 25 -11.72 3.10 22.28
C SER A 25 -11.10 2.81 20.90
N ARG A 26 -10.93 1.53 20.54
CA ARG A 26 -10.49 1.19 19.17
C ARG A 26 -11.60 1.61 18.20
N PRO A 27 -11.29 2.40 17.16
CA PRO A 27 -12.29 2.69 16.13
C PRO A 27 -12.61 1.40 15.36
N ASP A 28 -13.88 1.00 15.39
CA ASP A 28 -14.37 -0.20 14.69
C ASP A 28 -14.85 0.11 13.26
N SER A 29 -14.51 1.30 12.72
CA SER A 29 -15.18 1.79 11.54
C SER A 29 -14.53 1.31 10.23
N ASP A 30 -13.20 1.46 10.08
CA ASP A 30 -12.50 1.16 8.83
C ASP A 30 -10.97 1.03 9.00
N LEU A 31 -10.27 0.57 7.96
CA LEU A 31 -8.83 0.36 7.99
C LEU A 31 -8.02 1.67 8.14
N VAL A 32 -8.53 2.78 7.62
CA VAL A 32 -7.89 4.10 7.75
C VAL A 32 -7.91 4.54 9.21
N ALA A 33 -9.07 4.44 9.85
CA ALA A 33 -9.22 4.76 11.27
C ALA A 33 -8.36 3.85 12.17
N VAL A 34 -8.27 2.56 11.85
CA VAL A 34 -7.43 1.61 12.58
C VAL A 34 -5.95 1.96 12.45
N LEU A 35 -5.45 2.26 11.24
CA LEU A 35 -4.06 2.65 11.03
C LEU A 35 -3.76 3.98 11.73
N SER A 36 -4.62 4.99 11.58
CA SER A 36 -4.46 6.29 12.22
C SER A 36 -4.40 6.17 13.75
N TYR A 37 -5.26 5.34 14.33
CA TYR A 37 -5.25 5.08 15.77
C TYR A 37 -3.93 4.43 16.23
N GLN A 38 -3.43 3.43 15.49
CA GLN A 38 -2.17 2.77 15.81
C GLN A 38 -0.97 3.73 15.67
N ALA A 39 -0.95 4.55 14.63
CA ALA A 39 0.11 5.54 14.40
C ALA A 39 0.13 6.61 15.51
N GLN A 40 -1.02 7.01 16.05
CA GLN A 40 -1.10 7.93 17.18
C GLN A 40 -0.69 7.29 18.50
N LEU A 41 -1.11 6.05 18.75
CA LEU A 41 -0.87 5.35 20.01
C LEU A 41 0.57 4.84 20.14
N ASN A 42 1.13 4.31 19.05
CA ASN A 42 2.44 3.66 19.03
C ASN A 42 3.15 3.91 17.68
N PRO A 43 3.55 5.15 17.37
CA PRO A 43 4.12 5.51 16.08
C PRO A 43 5.37 4.70 15.73
N ASP A 44 6.21 4.38 16.70
CA ASP A 44 7.44 3.59 16.53
C ASP A 44 7.20 2.08 16.53
N GLY A 45 5.96 1.66 16.80
CA GLY A 45 5.58 0.24 16.77
C GLY A 45 5.67 -0.35 15.38
N LEU A 46 6.22 -1.56 15.29
CA LEU A 46 6.39 -2.28 14.04
C LEU A 46 5.03 -2.60 13.40
N ALA A 47 4.81 -2.12 12.17
CA ALA A 47 3.60 -2.41 11.40
C ALA A 47 3.79 -3.61 10.47
N TYR A 48 4.85 -3.60 9.65
CA TYR A 48 5.15 -4.68 8.69
C TYR A 48 6.64 -4.97 8.63
N ILE A 49 6.95 -6.24 8.34
CA ILE A 49 8.28 -6.72 7.96
C ILE A 49 8.15 -7.40 6.60
N PHE A 50 9.06 -7.10 5.70
CA PHE A 50 9.21 -7.76 4.42
C PHE A 50 10.59 -8.41 4.32
N LEU A 51 10.63 -9.70 4.01
CA LEU A 51 11.87 -10.46 3.83
C LEU A 51 12.20 -10.52 2.34
N SER A 52 13.14 -9.68 1.89
CA SER A 52 13.46 -9.51 0.46
C SER A 52 14.01 -10.77 -0.18
N ASP A 53 14.77 -11.57 0.58
CA ASP A 53 15.33 -12.87 0.16
C ASP A 53 14.51 -14.07 0.69
N GLY A 54 13.43 -13.81 1.42
CA GLY A 54 12.61 -14.81 2.07
C GLY A 54 13.14 -15.31 3.41
N GLU A 55 14.34 -14.90 3.83
CA GLU A 55 14.99 -15.45 5.04
C GLU A 55 15.62 -14.39 5.96
N ASN A 56 16.52 -13.55 5.45
CA ASN A 56 17.40 -12.73 6.29
C ASN A 56 17.45 -11.24 5.94
N GLN A 57 17.14 -10.86 4.69
CA GLN A 57 17.14 -9.45 4.29
C GLN A 57 15.80 -8.80 4.67
N GLU A 58 15.77 -8.23 5.85
CA GLU A 58 14.59 -7.62 6.42
C GLU A 58 14.48 -6.15 6.06
N GLN A 59 13.30 -5.77 5.57
CA GLN A 59 12.85 -4.39 5.49
C GLN A 59 11.65 -4.23 6.41
N SER A 60 11.60 -3.15 7.16
CA SER A 60 10.49 -2.92 8.09
C SER A 60 9.95 -1.51 7.99
N ILE A 61 8.69 -1.34 8.37
CA ILE A 61 8.02 -0.05 8.47
C ILE A 61 7.24 -0.01 9.78
N ASN A 62 7.32 1.09 10.51
CA ASN A 62 6.52 1.32 11.70
C ASN A 62 5.16 1.99 11.35
N TYR A 63 4.26 2.09 12.33
CA TYR A 63 2.92 2.66 12.09
C TYR A 63 2.97 4.14 11.70
N GLY A 64 3.85 4.93 12.33
CA GLY A 64 4.00 6.35 11.99
C GLY A 64 4.51 6.58 10.58
N GLN A 65 5.51 5.80 10.15
CA GLN A 65 6.05 5.84 8.79
C GLN A 65 4.99 5.41 7.76
N LEU A 66 4.28 4.31 8.04
CA LEU A 66 3.24 3.80 7.15
C LEU A 66 2.13 4.85 6.95
N GLU A 67 1.66 5.47 8.04
CA GLU A 67 0.63 6.50 7.95
C GLU A 67 1.12 7.74 7.20
N ALA A 68 2.33 8.24 7.49
CA ALA A 68 2.90 9.39 6.82
C ALA A 68 3.04 9.17 5.31
N GLN A 69 3.58 8.04 4.89
CA GLN A 69 3.70 7.68 3.48
C GLN A 69 2.34 7.47 2.82
N ALA A 70 1.39 6.82 3.47
CA ALA A 70 0.03 6.66 2.97
C ALA A 70 -0.66 8.01 2.76
N LYS A 71 -0.53 8.95 3.70
CA LYS A 71 -1.07 10.31 3.58
C LYS A 71 -0.39 11.11 2.47
N ALA A 72 0.93 10.98 2.29
CA ALA A 72 1.65 11.64 1.20
C ALA A 72 1.14 11.18 -0.18
N ILE A 73 0.93 9.87 -0.36
CA ILE A 73 0.33 9.30 -1.57
C ILE A 73 -1.11 9.78 -1.75
N ALA A 74 -1.89 9.78 -0.66
CA ALA A 74 -3.28 10.24 -0.70
C ALA A 74 -3.39 11.71 -1.07
N ALA A 75 -2.53 12.57 -0.55
CA ALA A 75 -2.50 13.99 -0.89
C ALA A 75 -2.25 14.22 -2.39
N GLU A 76 -1.33 13.44 -2.99
CA GLU A 76 -1.07 13.55 -4.42
C GLU A 76 -2.24 13.01 -5.26
N LEU A 77 -2.88 11.91 -4.84
CA LEU A 77 -4.09 11.39 -5.49
C LEU A 77 -5.25 12.39 -5.40
N GLN A 78 -5.43 13.07 -4.27
CA GLN A 78 -6.44 14.11 -4.08
C GLN A 78 -6.17 15.32 -4.98
N LYS A 79 -4.92 15.76 -5.08
CA LYS A 79 -4.50 16.85 -5.96
C LYS A 79 -4.75 16.53 -7.44
N LEU A 80 -4.64 15.26 -7.83
CA LEU A 80 -4.96 14.76 -9.17
C LEU A 80 -6.47 14.55 -9.38
N GLY A 81 -7.31 14.73 -8.36
CA GLY A 81 -8.76 14.55 -8.44
C GLY A 81 -9.21 13.10 -8.58
N MET A 82 -8.46 12.14 -8.05
CA MET A 82 -8.67 10.70 -8.25
C MET A 82 -9.69 10.07 -7.29
N GLN A 83 -10.36 10.82 -6.43
CA GLN A 83 -11.37 10.29 -5.51
C GLN A 83 -12.48 9.55 -6.26
N GLY A 84 -12.79 8.32 -5.85
CA GLY A 84 -13.78 7.45 -6.50
C GLY A 84 -13.27 6.76 -7.78
N GLU A 85 -12.10 7.16 -8.29
CA GLU A 85 -11.45 6.56 -9.44
C GLU A 85 -10.69 5.28 -9.06
N ARG A 86 -10.25 4.54 -10.08
CA ARG A 86 -9.48 3.30 -9.91
C ARG A 86 -8.01 3.55 -10.16
N ALA A 87 -7.19 3.12 -9.21
CA ALA A 87 -5.73 3.16 -9.31
C ALA A 87 -5.19 1.74 -9.54
N LEU A 88 -4.49 1.54 -10.65
CA LEU A 88 -3.77 0.29 -10.92
C LEU A 88 -2.48 0.28 -10.10
N LEU A 89 -2.32 -0.71 -9.22
CA LEU A 89 -1.13 -0.88 -8.39
C LEU A 89 -0.18 -1.87 -9.05
N LEU A 90 0.93 -1.36 -9.59
CA LEU A 90 1.99 -2.16 -10.22
C LEU A 90 3.26 -2.07 -9.37
N TYR A 91 3.45 -3.04 -8.48
CA TYR A 91 4.61 -3.08 -7.59
C TYR A 91 5.30 -4.44 -7.63
N PRO A 92 6.63 -4.49 -7.50
CA PRO A 92 7.28 -5.70 -7.04
C PRO A 92 6.79 -6.02 -5.61
N ALA A 93 7.00 -7.24 -5.15
CA ALA A 93 6.73 -7.58 -3.76
C ALA A 93 7.55 -6.69 -2.83
N GLY A 94 6.92 -6.09 -1.82
CA GLY A 94 7.59 -5.17 -0.91
C GLY A 94 6.64 -4.23 -0.17
N LEU A 95 7.23 -3.35 0.64
CA LEU A 95 6.50 -2.41 1.49
C LEU A 95 5.83 -1.29 0.68
N ASP A 96 6.40 -0.90 -0.47
CA ASP A 96 5.82 0.13 -1.35
C ASP A 96 4.38 -0.19 -1.78
N TYR A 97 4.10 -1.49 -2.02
CA TYR A 97 2.73 -1.93 -2.31
C TYR A 97 1.79 -1.66 -1.13
N ILE A 98 2.24 -1.96 0.09
CA ILE A 98 1.42 -1.76 1.30
C ILE A 98 1.12 -0.28 1.50
N THR A 99 2.13 0.59 1.39
CA THR A 99 1.95 2.05 1.52
C THR A 99 1.03 2.61 0.45
N ALA A 100 1.16 2.17 -0.80
CA ALA A 100 0.30 2.57 -1.91
C ALA A 100 -1.15 2.11 -1.72
N PHE A 101 -1.36 0.89 -1.23
CA PHE A 101 -2.70 0.38 -0.93
C PHE A 101 -3.39 1.25 0.14
N PHE A 102 -2.72 1.53 1.26
CA PHE A 102 -3.26 2.44 2.26
C PHE A 102 -3.43 3.87 1.71
N GLY A 103 -2.52 4.35 0.89
CA GLY A 103 -2.65 5.65 0.22
C GLY A 103 -3.94 5.77 -0.60
N CYS A 104 -4.32 4.72 -1.33
CA CYS A 104 -5.61 4.66 -2.01
C CYS A 104 -6.78 4.75 -1.03
N LEU A 105 -6.76 4.00 0.08
CA LEU A 105 -7.82 4.04 1.09
C LEU A 105 -7.96 5.44 1.71
N TYR A 106 -6.83 6.09 2.04
CA TYR A 106 -6.81 7.45 2.60
C TYR A 106 -7.32 8.51 1.62
N ALA A 107 -7.22 8.27 0.30
CA ALA A 107 -7.71 9.16 -0.74
C ALA A 107 -9.14 8.88 -1.19
N GLY A 108 -9.76 7.76 -0.76
CA GLY A 108 -11.02 7.29 -1.30
C GLY A 108 -10.91 6.82 -2.75
N VAL A 109 -9.77 6.26 -3.12
CA VAL A 109 -9.44 5.72 -4.46
C VAL A 109 -9.55 4.20 -4.42
N ILE A 110 -10.14 3.60 -5.43
CA ILE A 110 -10.33 2.15 -5.53
C ILE A 110 -9.02 1.50 -5.97
N ALA A 111 -8.39 0.72 -5.09
CA ALA A 111 -7.15 0.02 -5.42
C ALA A 111 -7.39 -1.17 -6.34
N VAL A 112 -6.59 -1.31 -7.40
CA VAL A 112 -6.62 -2.45 -8.33
C VAL A 112 -5.25 -3.10 -8.37
N PRO A 113 -4.95 -4.05 -7.47
CA PRO A 113 -3.68 -4.75 -7.46
C PRO A 113 -3.48 -5.60 -8.70
N ALA A 114 -2.31 -5.48 -9.33
CA ALA A 114 -1.91 -6.33 -10.45
C ALA A 114 -0.40 -6.60 -10.42
N TYR A 115 -0.01 -7.73 -10.99
CA TYR A 115 1.42 -8.02 -11.14
C TYR A 115 2.06 -7.11 -12.19
N PRO A 116 3.29 -6.64 -11.95
CA PRO A 116 4.06 -5.95 -12.96
C PRO A 116 4.15 -6.78 -14.25
N PRO A 117 4.21 -6.13 -15.41
CA PRO A 117 4.25 -6.83 -16.68
C PRO A 117 5.47 -7.72 -16.81
N SER A 118 5.22 -8.92 -17.21
CA SER A 118 6.20 -9.89 -17.65
C SER A 118 5.65 -10.61 -18.88
N ARG A 119 6.49 -11.34 -19.61
CA ARG A 119 6.04 -12.09 -20.80
C ARG A 119 4.84 -13.01 -20.50
N HIS A 120 4.77 -13.54 -19.28
CA HIS A 120 3.71 -14.47 -18.88
C HIS A 120 2.44 -13.77 -18.36
N HIS A 121 2.55 -12.53 -17.87
CA HIS A 121 1.43 -11.83 -17.22
C HIS A 121 0.84 -10.70 -18.05
N LEU A 122 1.43 -10.37 -19.20
CA LEU A 122 1.01 -9.22 -20.03
C LEU A 122 -0.44 -9.32 -20.49
N HIS A 123 -0.87 -10.49 -20.96
CA HIS A 123 -2.24 -10.69 -21.43
C HIS A 123 -3.25 -10.46 -20.30
N ARG A 124 -2.97 -11.00 -19.11
CA ARG A 124 -3.82 -10.83 -17.93
C ARG A 124 -3.89 -9.38 -17.50
N LEU A 125 -2.75 -8.69 -17.49
CA LEU A 125 -2.71 -7.27 -17.12
C LEU A 125 -3.52 -6.42 -18.09
N LYS A 126 -3.44 -6.69 -19.41
CA LYS A 126 -4.29 -6.01 -20.41
C LYS A 126 -5.78 -6.23 -20.14
N ALA A 127 -6.19 -7.45 -19.81
CA ALA A 127 -7.57 -7.77 -19.47
C ALA A 127 -8.03 -6.99 -18.21
N ILE A 128 -7.19 -6.93 -17.16
CA ILE A 128 -7.48 -6.17 -15.94
C ILE A 128 -7.65 -4.68 -16.25
N ILE A 129 -6.75 -4.09 -17.04
CA ILE A 129 -6.83 -2.66 -17.38
C ILE A 129 -8.07 -2.37 -18.23
N HIS A 130 -8.38 -3.24 -19.17
CA HIS A 130 -9.57 -3.08 -20.00
C HIS A 130 -10.86 -3.13 -19.16
N ASP A 131 -10.93 -4.04 -18.19
CA ASP A 131 -12.12 -4.22 -17.36
C ASP A 131 -12.20 -3.17 -16.24
N ALA A 132 -11.11 -2.95 -15.51
CA ALA A 132 -11.09 -1.98 -14.41
C ALA A 132 -11.06 -0.52 -14.89
N THR A 133 -10.64 -0.24 -16.10
CA THR A 133 -10.50 1.13 -16.65
C THR A 133 -9.88 2.11 -15.67
N PRO A 134 -8.63 1.87 -15.16
CA PRO A 134 -8.00 2.73 -14.18
C PRO A 134 -7.68 4.12 -14.74
N SER A 135 -7.71 5.14 -13.90
CA SER A 135 -7.36 6.53 -14.26
C SER A 135 -5.90 6.87 -13.94
N VAL A 136 -5.29 6.10 -13.01
CA VAL A 136 -3.91 6.30 -12.56
C VAL A 136 -3.20 4.96 -12.35
N VAL A 137 -1.89 4.95 -12.57
CA VAL A 137 -0.99 3.84 -12.24
C VAL A 137 -0.07 4.27 -11.11
N LEU A 138 -0.10 3.52 -10.01
CA LEU A 138 0.83 3.69 -8.90
C LEU A 138 1.94 2.64 -9.02
N THR A 139 3.18 3.05 -8.84
CA THR A 139 4.35 2.18 -9.04
C THR A 139 5.58 2.74 -8.30
N THR A 140 6.74 2.07 -8.40
CA THR A 140 8.02 2.63 -8.00
C THR A 140 8.69 3.36 -9.15
N GLU A 141 9.60 4.30 -8.84
CA GLU A 141 10.36 5.04 -9.86
C GLU A 141 11.16 4.11 -10.76
N GLU A 142 11.82 3.10 -10.16
CA GLU A 142 12.64 2.13 -10.88
C GLU A 142 11.81 1.30 -11.85
N LEU A 143 10.61 0.89 -11.44
CA LEU A 143 9.71 0.14 -12.30
C LEU A 143 9.15 1.02 -13.41
N ARG A 144 8.76 2.26 -13.10
CA ARG A 144 8.30 3.25 -14.06
C ARG A 144 9.35 3.48 -15.15
N GLU A 145 10.61 3.78 -14.77
CA GLU A 145 11.70 3.96 -15.71
C GLU A 145 11.96 2.74 -16.58
N ARG A 146 11.97 1.54 -15.97
CA ARG A 146 12.17 0.28 -16.69
C ARG A 146 11.10 0.06 -17.74
N LEU A 147 9.84 0.34 -17.42
CA LEU A 147 8.72 0.17 -18.33
C LEU A 147 8.77 1.19 -19.49
N HIS A 148 9.14 2.44 -19.20
CA HIS A 148 9.29 3.47 -20.23
C HIS A 148 10.51 3.25 -21.15
N LYS A 149 11.63 2.73 -20.61
CA LYS A 149 12.84 2.45 -21.40
C LYS A 149 12.67 1.26 -22.35
N ASN A 150 11.88 0.29 -21.96
CA ASN A 150 11.68 -0.95 -22.73
C ASN A 150 10.69 -0.78 -23.88
N HIS A 151 10.48 0.39 -24.43
CA HIS A 151 9.70 0.74 -25.63
C HIS A 151 8.98 -0.42 -26.38
N ASP A 152 8.55 -1.42 -25.62
CA ASP A 152 7.72 -2.46 -26.17
C ASP A 152 6.35 -1.78 -26.41
N LYS A 153 6.06 -1.46 -27.68
CA LYS A 153 4.80 -0.84 -28.13
C LYS A 153 3.54 -1.58 -27.66
N THR A 154 3.72 -2.65 -26.93
CA THR A 154 2.63 -3.41 -26.27
C THR A 154 2.08 -2.72 -25.02
N TRP A 155 2.76 -1.64 -24.53
CA TRP A 155 2.40 -0.84 -23.36
C TRP A 155 1.78 0.52 -23.71
N GLU A 156 1.16 0.66 -24.84
CA GLU A 156 0.41 1.85 -25.22
C GLU A 156 -0.85 1.99 -24.34
N TYR A 157 -0.66 2.43 -23.11
CA TYR A 157 -1.75 3.00 -22.33
C TYR A 157 -1.61 4.52 -22.34
N ASP A 158 -1.77 5.07 -23.54
CA ASP A 158 -1.88 6.50 -23.77
C ASP A 158 -3.07 7.04 -22.98
N GLY A 159 -2.81 7.95 -22.06
CA GLY A 159 -3.82 8.62 -21.25
C GLY A 159 -3.84 8.25 -19.77
N LEU A 160 -3.07 7.26 -19.30
CA LEU A 160 -2.94 7.00 -17.86
C LEU A 160 -1.92 7.93 -17.21
N THR A 161 -2.29 8.51 -16.09
CA THR A 161 -1.36 9.22 -15.21
C THR A 161 -0.49 8.21 -14.46
N TRP A 162 0.85 8.40 -14.45
CA TRP A 162 1.77 7.54 -13.72
C TRP A 162 2.34 8.26 -12.51
N LEU A 163 2.21 7.67 -11.33
CA LEU A 163 2.72 8.20 -10.08
C LEU A 163 3.72 7.22 -9.46
N ALA A 164 4.99 7.63 -9.35
CA ALA A 164 6.02 6.90 -8.62
C ALA A 164 5.92 7.27 -7.13
N THR A 165 5.36 6.37 -6.33
CA THR A 165 5.01 6.67 -4.93
C THR A 165 6.21 6.70 -4.00
N ASN A 166 7.27 5.92 -4.27
CA ASN A 166 8.51 5.92 -3.50
C ASN A 166 9.40 7.16 -3.74
N ALA A 167 9.05 7.99 -4.73
CA ALA A 167 9.70 9.27 -4.99
C ALA A 167 9.02 10.46 -4.29
N LEU A 168 7.89 10.24 -3.61
CA LEU A 168 7.18 11.27 -2.88
C LEU A 168 7.90 11.56 -1.55
N ALA A 169 8.01 12.84 -1.20
CA ALA A 169 8.54 13.23 0.10
C ALA A 169 7.51 12.97 1.20
N ASP A 170 7.93 12.44 2.33
CA ASP A 170 7.05 12.20 3.50
C ASP A 170 6.39 13.49 4.01
N SER A 171 7.05 14.65 3.82
CA SER A 171 6.48 15.98 4.15
C SER A 171 5.21 16.32 3.38
N ASN A 172 4.88 15.63 2.30
CA ASN A 172 3.63 15.82 1.57
C ASN A 172 2.40 15.34 2.37
N CYS A 173 2.59 14.59 3.45
CA CYS A 173 1.50 14.10 4.30
C CYS A 173 0.65 15.23 4.91
N ASP A 174 1.23 16.41 5.15
CA ASP A 174 0.53 17.57 5.72
C ASP A 174 -0.52 18.18 4.77
N ALA A 175 -0.40 17.89 3.47
CA ALA A 175 -1.35 18.35 2.46
C ALA A 175 -2.58 17.43 2.33
N TRP A 176 -2.59 16.28 3.00
CA TRP A 176 -3.72 15.37 2.98
C TRP A 176 -4.95 15.94 3.67
N ILE A 177 -6.09 15.81 3.01
CA ILE A 177 -7.39 16.21 3.55
C ILE A 177 -8.17 14.94 3.93
N SER A 178 -8.70 14.90 5.16
CA SER A 178 -9.46 13.75 5.62
C SER A 178 -10.64 13.44 4.71
N TYR A 179 -10.73 12.19 4.29
CA TYR A 179 -11.83 11.65 3.50
C TYR A 179 -12.76 10.82 4.41
N LYS A 180 -14.05 11.11 4.35
CA LYS A 180 -15.03 10.32 5.09
C LYS A 180 -15.33 9.03 4.33
N VAL A 181 -14.92 7.91 4.90
CA VAL A 181 -15.23 6.58 4.37
C VAL A 181 -16.66 6.20 4.75
N GLU A 182 -17.45 5.78 3.78
CA GLU A 182 -18.78 5.20 3.99
C GLU A 182 -18.72 3.67 3.79
N THR A 183 -19.56 2.93 4.47
CA THR A 183 -19.58 1.46 4.41
C THR A 183 -19.81 0.91 3.00
N GLU A 184 -20.47 1.67 2.15
CA GLU A 184 -20.78 1.32 0.76
C GLU A 184 -19.63 1.66 -0.20
N ASN A 185 -18.58 2.36 0.26
CA ASN A 185 -17.47 2.70 -0.61
C ASN A 185 -16.65 1.46 -0.99
N LEU A 186 -16.41 1.30 -2.28
CA LEU A 186 -15.56 0.23 -2.78
C LEU A 186 -14.09 0.55 -2.46
N ALA A 187 -13.43 -0.35 -1.71
CA ALA A 187 -12.05 -0.17 -1.30
C ALA A 187 -11.05 -0.66 -2.35
N PHE A 188 -11.30 -1.82 -2.95
CA PHE A 188 -10.41 -2.41 -3.95
C PHE A 188 -11.12 -3.43 -4.84
N LEU A 189 -10.53 -3.69 -6.01
CA LEU A 189 -10.92 -4.76 -6.92
C LEU A 189 -9.81 -5.81 -6.98
N GLN A 190 -10.12 -7.05 -6.65
CA GLN A 190 -9.16 -8.14 -6.72
C GLN A 190 -9.53 -9.13 -7.85
N TYR A 191 -8.64 -9.23 -8.83
CA TYR A 191 -8.78 -10.18 -9.92
C TYR A 191 -8.15 -11.53 -9.57
N THR A 192 -8.96 -12.57 -9.50
CA THR A 192 -8.51 -13.93 -9.25
C THR A 192 -8.33 -14.68 -10.57
N SER A 193 -7.47 -15.73 -10.58
CA SER A 193 -7.46 -16.71 -11.66
C SER A 193 -8.72 -17.55 -11.51
N GLY A 194 -9.62 -17.44 -12.46
CA GLY A 194 -10.77 -18.35 -12.58
C GLY A 194 -10.33 -19.79 -12.85
#